data_e6160310d9155443bb51f73dad4fe9a8
#
_entry.id   e6160310d9155443bb51f73dad4fe9a8
#
_cell.length_a   1.000
_cell.length_b   1.000
_cell.length_c   1.000
_cell.angle_alpha   90.00
_cell.angle_beta   90.00
_cell.angle_gamma   90.00
#
_symmetry.space_group_name_H-M   'P 1'
#
loop_
_entity.id
_entity.type
_entity.pdbx_description
1 polymer ?
#
loop_
_entity_poly.entity_id
_entity_poly.type
_entity_poly.pdbx_seq_one_letter_code
_entity_poly.pdbx_strand_id
1 'polypeptide(L)'
;MSGTKEKKLNLPQSLLFLLLIIVSVAVCIRLKTGGPMIGLFASWIFIYLFCKIFGISYANIVAGAYDAIRMVVPTLCLLMAIGVMIGTWLQSGTIATIISWGLKMINPSWLLPLTLLFCSILSIVTGTSYGSVGSAGVAMMAIGNAMGIHPGMVAGAVICGAMFGDKLSPLSDTTNLAPAVADAKLGDHIRSMLWTTLPTYVITLILFTILGFQQTSGSYTEGSITVYIDALNGEFQLGWITMIPAILIIVLLLCKVNAISALGLSSFAAGFVSYFVQHDTLQDIIRTAYNGYTTAIEEPVLQSILNRGGMGSMLQYVAIICFAVGMGGMLEKLGVLDHILQAIVKRINSDGSMILATMIVGYVTSLISCSQPMAHVLTGRLMAPVFQERKVAPEILSRCLEDSGTMAGPMIPWHGYGVYMAGTLGVAWSAFFPYLFLLYLTPVFSIFYGFTGISIKHLPETKNNESKEEK
;
A
#
# COMPACT_ATOMS: atom_id res chain seq x y z
N MET A 1 -5.17 38.20 -25.91
CA MET A 1 -5.74 37.24 -24.95
C MET A 1 -5.26 37.64 -23.57
N SER A 2 -6.12 38.29 -22.77
CA SER A 2 -5.79 38.79 -21.44
C SER A 2 -5.65 37.59 -20.51
N GLY A 3 -4.44 37.40 -19.97
CA GLY A 3 -4.18 36.44 -18.91
C GLY A 3 -4.95 36.80 -17.66
N THR A 4 -6.10 36.21 -17.47
CA THR A 4 -6.79 36.22 -16.17
C THR A 4 -5.85 35.57 -15.18
N LYS A 5 -5.25 36.34 -14.28
CA LYS A 5 -4.52 35.81 -13.10
C LYS A 5 -5.48 34.87 -12.39
N GLU A 6 -5.18 33.54 -12.46
CA GLU A 6 -5.93 32.55 -11.69
C GLU A 6 -5.85 32.94 -10.21
N LYS A 7 -7.03 33.15 -9.62
CA LYS A 7 -7.18 33.51 -8.21
C LYS A 7 -6.71 32.28 -7.40
N LYS A 8 -5.53 32.35 -6.82
CA LYS A 8 -5.02 31.32 -5.91
C LYS A 8 -5.64 31.49 -4.52
N LEU A 9 -5.91 30.36 -3.85
CA LEU A 9 -6.41 30.33 -2.47
C LEU A 9 -5.36 30.92 -1.52
N ASN A 10 -5.81 31.49 -0.40
CA ASN A 10 -4.93 31.83 0.72
C ASN A 10 -4.85 30.64 1.73
N LEU A 11 -3.86 30.66 2.63
CA LEU A 11 -3.61 29.59 3.60
C LEU A 11 -4.85 29.28 4.47
N PRO A 12 -5.60 30.26 5.07
CA PRO A 12 -6.80 29.97 5.84
C PRO A 12 -7.90 29.28 5.04
N GLN A 13 -8.11 29.67 3.79
CA GLN A 13 -9.08 29.05 2.88
C GLN A 13 -8.70 27.62 2.55
N SER A 14 -7.41 27.36 2.29
CA SER A 14 -6.88 26.04 2.02
C SER A 14 -7.05 25.09 3.21
N LEU A 15 -6.77 25.57 4.43
CA LEU A 15 -6.92 24.80 5.67
C LEU A 15 -8.40 24.52 5.99
N LEU A 16 -9.28 25.51 5.87
CA LEU A 16 -10.71 25.33 6.09
C LEU A 16 -11.28 24.30 5.12
N PHE A 17 -10.88 24.38 3.87
CA PHE A 17 -11.36 23.49 2.83
C PHE A 17 -10.90 22.05 3.05
N LEU A 18 -9.62 21.85 3.41
CA LEU A 18 -9.08 20.55 3.76
C LEU A 18 -9.80 19.95 4.98
N LEU A 19 -10.09 20.78 6.00
CA LEU A 19 -10.84 20.36 7.17
C LEU A 19 -12.25 19.86 6.81
N LEU A 20 -12.97 20.58 5.94
CA LEU A 20 -14.30 20.17 5.48
C LEU A 20 -14.28 18.80 4.78
N ILE A 21 -13.27 18.55 3.94
CA ILE A 21 -13.10 17.26 3.28
C ILE A 21 -12.84 16.15 4.31
N ILE A 22 -11.89 16.35 5.22
CA ILE A 22 -11.56 15.35 6.25
C ILE A 22 -12.78 15.05 7.11
N VAL A 23 -13.51 16.06 7.52
CA VAL A 23 -14.73 15.89 8.33
C VAL A 23 -15.80 15.12 7.56
N SER A 24 -16.03 15.43 6.27
CA SER A 24 -17.03 14.71 5.47
C SER A 24 -16.72 13.22 5.36
N VAL A 25 -15.47 12.88 5.10
CA VAL A 25 -15.02 11.47 5.02
C VAL A 25 -15.12 10.78 6.39
N ALA A 26 -14.65 11.44 7.46
CA ALA A 26 -14.69 10.89 8.81
C ALA A 26 -16.12 10.64 9.30
N VAL A 27 -17.06 11.56 9.03
CA VAL A 27 -18.48 11.40 9.37
C VAL A 27 -19.06 10.18 8.63
N CYS A 28 -18.81 10.02 7.35
CA CYS A 28 -19.31 8.87 6.58
C CYS A 28 -18.75 7.54 7.08
N ILE A 29 -17.47 7.49 7.46
CA ILE A 29 -16.85 6.30 8.06
C ILE A 29 -17.53 5.99 9.41
N ARG A 30 -17.75 7.01 10.27
CA ARG A 30 -18.34 6.82 11.61
C ARG A 30 -19.81 6.38 11.55
N LEU A 31 -20.57 6.90 10.59
CA LEU A 31 -21.98 6.55 10.39
C LEU A 31 -22.17 5.16 9.75
N LYS A 32 -21.09 4.51 9.31
CA LYS A 32 -21.12 3.21 8.60
C LYS A 32 -22.06 3.20 7.37
N THR A 33 -22.25 4.36 6.72
CA THR A 33 -23.12 4.54 5.55
C THR A 33 -22.31 4.46 4.26
N GLY A 34 -21.91 3.26 3.85
CA GLY A 34 -21.13 3.06 2.62
C GLY A 34 -19.64 3.39 2.72
N GLY A 35 -19.07 3.49 3.94
CA GLY A 35 -17.64 3.74 4.16
C GLY A 35 -17.19 5.12 3.68
N PRO A 36 -15.93 5.30 3.26
CA PRO A 36 -15.39 6.59 2.84
C PRO A 36 -15.91 7.08 1.48
N MET A 37 -16.51 6.20 0.66
CA MET A 37 -16.88 6.47 -0.73
C MET A 37 -17.83 7.68 -0.87
N ILE A 38 -18.89 7.72 -0.06
CA ILE A 38 -19.87 8.81 -0.10
C ILE A 38 -19.25 10.14 0.34
N GLY A 39 -18.39 10.13 1.37
CA GLY A 39 -17.66 11.33 1.81
C GLY A 39 -16.70 11.86 0.75
N LEU A 40 -16.02 10.97 0.03
CA LEU A 40 -15.14 11.32 -1.08
C LEU A 40 -15.93 11.89 -2.26
N PHE A 41 -17.06 11.27 -2.62
CA PHE A 41 -17.96 11.83 -3.64
C PHE A 41 -18.49 13.23 -3.23
N ALA A 42 -18.94 13.40 -1.99
CA ALA A 42 -19.37 14.70 -1.47
C ALA A 42 -18.25 15.75 -1.55
N SER A 43 -17.00 15.37 -1.37
CA SER A 43 -15.85 16.26 -1.51
C SER A 43 -15.72 16.85 -2.91
N TRP A 44 -16.06 16.10 -3.97
CA TRP A 44 -16.09 16.63 -5.34
C TRP A 44 -17.16 17.71 -5.50
N ILE A 45 -18.32 17.52 -4.87
CA ILE A 45 -19.40 18.53 -4.87
C ILE A 45 -18.95 19.78 -4.11
N PHE A 46 -18.28 19.62 -2.96
CA PHE A 46 -17.74 20.75 -2.21
C PHE A 46 -16.69 21.52 -3.01
N ILE A 47 -15.81 20.82 -3.75
CA ILE A 47 -14.84 21.47 -4.66
C ILE A 47 -15.56 22.27 -5.75
N TYR A 48 -16.61 21.71 -6.35
CA TYR A 48 -17.41 22.41 -7.36
C TYR A 48 -18.04 23.69 -6.80
N LEU A 49 -18.73 23.60 -5.66
CA LEU A 49 -19.38 24.74 -5.00
C LEU A 49 -18.35 25.81 -4.62
N PHE A 50 -17.21 25.38 -4.10
CA PHE A 50 -16.13 26.28 -3.75
C PHE A 50 -15.59 27.03 -4.97
N CYS A 51 -15.34 26.35 -6.09
CA CYS A 51 -14.93 26.99 -7.33
C CYS A 51 -15.95 28.05 -7.80
N LYS A 52 -17.24 27.75 -7.67
CA LYS A 52 -18.32 28.72 -8.02
C LYS A 52 -18.31 29.96 -7.11
N ILE A 53 -18.18 29.77 -5.79
CA ILE A 53 -18.18 30.88 -4.81
C ILE A 53 -16.99 31.82 -5.04
N PHE A 54 -15.80 31.23 -5.32
CA PHE A 54 -14.57 32.03 -5.48
C PHE A 54 -14.26 32.44 -6.92
N GLY A 55 -15.11 32.10 -7.89
CA GLY A 55 -14.94 32.47 -9.30
C GLY A 55 -13.76 31.77 -9.97
N ILE A 56 -13.45 30.52 -9.55
CA ILE A 56 -12.38 29.67 -10.11
C ILE A 56 -12.99 28.79 -11.21
N SER A 57 -12.27 28.60 -12.32
CA SER A 57 -12.72 27.72 -13.41
C SER A 57 -12.71 26.25 -12.97
N TYR A 58 -13.88 25.68 -12.72
CA TYR A 58 -14.01 24.27 -12.34
C TYR A 58 -13.47 23.31 -13.43
N ALA A 59 -13.61 23.66 -14.71
CA ALA A 59 -13.10 22.87 -15.81
C ALA A 59 -11.57 22.66 -15.74
N ASN A 60 -10.82 23.69 -15.32
CA ASN A 60 -9.37 23.58 -15.13
C ASN A 60 -9.05 22.71 -13.90
N ILE A 61 -9.85 22.80 -12.86
CA ILE A 61 -9.63 22.05 -11.61
C ILE A 61 -9.94 20.56 -11.81
N VAL A 62 -11.05 20.22 -12.46
CA VAL A 62 -11.43 18.81 -12.71
C VAL A 62 -10.48 18.11 -13.67
N ALA A 63 -9.79 18.83 -14.54
CA ALA A 63 -8.73 18.25 -15.37
C ALA A 63 -7.61 17.62 -14.51
N GLY A 64 -7.28 18.21 -13.35
CA GLY A 64 -6.35 17.62 -12.38
C GLY A 64 -6.83 16.29 -11.82
N ALA A 65 -8.14 16.11 -11.63
CA ALA A 65 -8.70 14.83 -11.22
C ALA A 65 -8.46 13.75 -12.30
N TYR A 66 -8.71 14.07 -13.56
CA TYR A 66 -8.51 13.10 -14.66
C TYR A 66 -7.03 12.74 -14.85
N ASP A 67 -6.13 13.71 -14.72
CA ASP A 67 -4.69 13.47 -14.78
C ASP A 67 -4.24 12.55 -13.65
N ALA A 68 -4.70 12.79 -12.42
CA ALA A 68 -4.38 11.98 -11.26
C ALA A 68 -4.95 10.55 -11.36
N ILE A 69 -6.21 10.39 -11.80
CA ILE A 69 -6.83 9.08 -12.02
C ILE A 69 -6.06 8.30 -13.08
N ARG A 70 -5.62 8.94 -14.18
CA ARG A 70 -4.83 8.28 -15.23
C ARG A 70 -3.57 7.62 -14.68
N MET A 71 -2.91 8.20 -13.69
CA MET A 71 -1.71 7.64 -13.08
C MET A 71 -1.97 6.36 -12.27
N VAL A 72 -3.18 6.18 -11.73
CA VAL A 72 -3.53 5.02 -10.90
C VAL A 72 -4.31 3.94 -11.65
N VAL A 73 -4.58 4.11 -12.96
CA VAL A 73 -5.26 3.09 -13.79
C VAL A 73 -4.61 1.71 -13.66
N PRO A 74 -3.28 1.54 -13.66
CA PRO A 74 -2.66 0.23 -13.45
C PRO A 74 -3.07 -0.41 -12.12
N THR A 75 -3.14 0.36 -11.03
CA THR A 75 -3.59 -0.13 -9.71
C THR A 75 -5.07 -0.56 -9.73
N LEU A 76 -5.92 0.16 -10.47
CA LEU A 76 -7.34 -0.21 -10.63
C LEU A 76 -7.48 -1.54 -11.37
N CYS A 77 -6.74 -1.72 -12.47
CA CYS A 77 -6.71 -2.98 -13.22
C CYS A 77 -6.16 -4.13 -12.36
N LEU A 78 -5.14 -3.87 -11.56
CA LEU A 78 -4.56 -4.85 -10.65
C LEU A 78 -5.57 -5.34 -9.61
N LEU A 79 -6.35 -4.44 -9.00
CA LEU A 79 -7.41 -4.79 -8.06
C LEU A 79 -8.46 -5.71 -8.70
N MET A 80 -8.91 -5.39 -9.89
CA MET A 80 -9.89 -6.22 -10.62
C MET A 80 -9.32 -7.61 -10.92
N ALA A 81 -8.06 -7.69 -11.36
CA ALA A 81 -7.38 -8.96 -11.62
C ALA A 81 -7.23 -9.81 -10.35
N ILE A 82 -6.97 -9.20 -9.19
CA ILE A 82 -6.92 -9.88 -7.89
C ILE A 82 -8.30 -10.45 -7.52
N GLY A 83 -9.37 -9.71 -7.75
CA GLY A 83 -10.72 -10.22 -7.52
C GLY A 83 -10.99 -11.49 -8.32
N VAL A 84 -10.66 -11.49 -9.61
CA VAL A 84 -10.76 -12.69 -10.48
C VAL A 84 -9.91 -13.83 -9.93
N MET A 85 -8.65 -13.55 -9.59
CA MET A 85 -7.71 -14.55 -9.08
C MET A 85 -8.23 -15.20 -7.79
N ILE A 86 -8.68 -14.42 -6.81
CA ILE A 86 -9.21 -14.97 -5.55
C ILE A 86 -10.41 -15.88 -5.83
N GLY A 87 -11.36 -15.45 -6.66
CA GLY A 87 -12.52 -16.26 -7.04
C GLY A 87 -12.12 -17.59 -7.70
N THR A 88 -11.27 -17.54 -8.72
CA THR A 88 -10.82 -18.75 -9.44
C THR A 88 -9.91 -19.65 -8.60
N TRP A 89 -9.10 -19.10 -7.71
CA TRP A 89 -8.27 -19.87 -6.77
C TRP A 89 -9.10 -20.59 -5.71
N LEU A 90 -10.21 -19.99 -5.29
CA LEU A 90 -11.16 -20.65 -4.40
C LEU A 90 -11.83 -21.81 -5.11
N GLN A 91 -12.37 -21.58 -6.28
CA GLN A 91 -13.08 -22.61 -7.04
C GLN A 91 -12.18 -23.78 -7.47
N SER A 92 -10.94 -23.50 -7.85
CA SER A 92 -9.96 -24.55 -8.22
C SER A 92 -9.43 -25.38 -7.05
N GLY A 93 -9.82 -25.04 -5.80
CA GLY A 93 -9.28 -25.67 -4.60
C GLY A 93 -7.85 -25.25 -4.25
N THR A 94 -7.28 -24.25 -4.96
CA THR A 94 -5.93 -23.71 -4.68
C THR A 94 -5.85 -23.18 -3.26
N ILE A 95 -6.77 -22.29 -2.86
CA ILE A 95 -6.81 -21.71 -1.50
C ILE A 95 -7.11 -22.80 -0.46
N ALA A 96 -8.00 -23.74 -0.74
CA ALA A 96 -8.30 -24.88 0.14
C ALA A 96 -7.06 -25.75 0.39
N THR A 97 -6.26 -26.02 -0.66
CA THR A 97 -4.98 -26.75 -0.54
C THR A 97 -3.96 -25.98 0.29
N ILE A 98 -3.82 -24.67 0.05
CA ILE A 98 -2.93 -23.79 0.83
C ILE A 98 -3.31 -23.83 2.31
N ILE A 99 -4.60 -23.74 2.64
CA ILE A 99 -5.09 -23.84 4.02
C ILE A 99 -4.76 -25.20 4.60
N SER A 100 -5.13 -26.28 3.93
CA SER A 100 -4.92 -27.67 4.41
C SER A 100 -3.44 -27.96 4.69
N TRP A 101 -2.54 -27.58 3.77
CA TRP A 101 -1.10 -27.77 3.96
C TRP A 101 -0.52 -26.81 5.00
N GLY A 102 -0.96 -25.54 5.01
CA GLY A 102 -0.54 -24.58 6.00
C GLY A 102 -0.86 -25.00 7.42
N LEU A 103 -2.10 -25.50 7.65
CA LEU A 103 -2.53 -26.03 8.94
C LEU A 103 -1.69 -27.23 9.41
N LYS A 104 -1.17 -28.05 8.50
CA LYS A 104 -0.32 -29.22 8.81
C LYS A 104 1.13 -28.85 9.06
N MET A 105 1.65 -27.81 8.39
CA MET A 105 3.09 -27.52 8.34
C MET A 105 3.52 -26.37 9.26
N ILE A 106 2.66 -25.39 9.48
CA ILE A 106 3.00 -24.13 10.18
C ILE A 106 2.46 -24.20 11.61
N ASN A 107 3.36 -24.05 12.58
CA ASN A 107 2.94 -23.82 13.96
C ASN A 107 2.35 -22.41 14.08
N PRO A 108 1.14 -22.25 14.66
CA PRO A 108 0.47 -20.96 14.79
C PRO A 108 1.31 -19.85 15.42
N SER A 109 2.16 -20.17 16.40
CA SER A 109 3.05 -19.19 17.05
C SER A 109 4.04 -18.55 16.09
N TRP A 110 4.45 -19.27 15.05
CA TRP A 110 5.40 -18.81 14.05
C TRP A 110 4.75 -18.19 12.81
N LEU A 111 3.41 -18.23 12.69
CA LEU A 111 2.74 -17.75 11.49
C LEU A 111 3.04 -16.28 11.21
N LEU A 112 2.92 -15.38 12.20
CA LEU A 112 3.12 -13.94 12.01
C LEU A 112 4.55 -13.59 11.57
N PRO A 113 5.62 -14.04 12.26
CA PRO A 113 6.99 -13.79 11.78
C PRO A 113 7.29 -14.43 10.43
N LEU A 114 6.80 -15.65 10.16
CA LEU A 114 6.96 -16.30 8.86
C LEU A 114 6.23 -15.52 7.75
N THR A 115 5.04 -14.99 8.03
CA THR A 115 4.29 -14.15 7.11
C THR A 115 5.10 -12.89 6.74
N LEU A 116 5.65 -12.21 7.74
CA LEU A 116 6.50 -11.04 7.54
C LEU A 116 7.70 -11.38 6.64
N LEU A 117 8.44 -12.44 6.98
CA LEU A 117 9.63 -12.87 6.23
C LEU A 117 9.30 -13.30 4.80
N PHE A 118 8.25 -14.11 4.61
CA PHE A 118 7.86 -14.61 3.29
C PHE A 118 7.43 -13.48 2.36
N CYS A 119 6.58 -12.56 2.84
CA CYS A 119 6.17 -11.38 2.07
C CYS A 119 7.34 -10.44 1.79
N SER A 120 8.30 -10.31 2.72
CA SER A 120 9.51 -9.50 2.52
C SER A 120 10.39 -10.06 1.41
N ILE A 121 10.69 -11.36 1.45
CA ILE A 121 11.53 -12.02 0.45
C ILE A 121 10.90 -11.91 -0.94
N LEU A 122 9.60 -12.22 -1.04
CA LEU A 122 8.90 -12.14 -2.32
C LEU A 122 8.88 -10.72 -2.86
N SER A 123 8.64 -9.72 -2.01
CA SER A 123 8.61 -8.33 -2.41
C SER A 123 9.98 -7.77 -2.83
N ILE A 124 11.08 -8.16 -2.14
CA ILE A 124 12.45 -7.80 -2.55
C ILE A 124 12.74 -8.33 -3.97
N VAL A 125 12.40 -9.58 -4.21
CA VAL A 125 12.75 -10.25 -5.48
C VAL A 125 11.88 -9.77 -6.63
N THR A 126 10.59 -9.54 -6.38
CA THR A 126 9.64 -9.08 -7.41
C THR A 126 9.65 -7.57 -7.63
N GLY A 127 10.10 -6.80 -6.66
CA GLY A 127 10.10 -5.33 -6.68
C GLY A 127 8.72 -4.71 -6.62
N THR A 128 7.75 -5.40 -6.00
CA THR A 128 6.39 -4.88 -5.89
C THR A 128 5.67 -5.34 -4.63
N SER A 129 5.24 -4.38 -3.81
CA SER A 129 4.38 -4.65 -2.67
C SER A 129 2.99 -5.13 -3.10
N TYR A 130 2.45 -4.57 -4.16
CA TYR A 130 1.16 -4.97 -4.71
C TYR A 130 1.13 -6.45 -5.12
N GLY A 131 2.12 -6.90 -5.88
CA GLY A 131 2.24 -8.29 -6.32
C GLY A 131 2.41 -9.27 -5.16
N SER A 132 3.22 -8.90 -4.17
CA SER A 132 3.48 -9.71 -2.98
C SER A 132 2.25 -9.85 -2.09
N VAL A 133 1.50 -8.77 -1.88
CA VAL A 133 0.24 -8.79 -1.13
C VAL A 133 -0.82 -9.60 -1.88
N GLY A 134 -0.95 -9.41 -3.21
CA GLY A 134 -1.93 -10.12 -4.03
C GLY A 134 -1.64 -11.63 -4.19
N SER A 135 -0.43 -12.09 -3.92
CA SER A 135 -0.06 -13.52 -4.03
C SER A 135 0.20 -14.14 -2.65
N ALA A 136 1.41 -13.94 -2.10
CA ALA A 136 1.79 -14.46 -0.77
C ALA A 136 0.87 -13.95 0.34
N GLY A 137 0.48 -12.66 0.30
CA GLY A 137 -0.39 -12.06 1.30
C GLY A 137 -1.75 -12.76 1.38
N VAL A 138 -2.40 -13.01 0.25
CA VAL A 138 -3.69 -13.72 0.20
C VAL A 138 -3.55 -15.14 0.75
N ALA A 139 -2.47 -15.85 0.42
CA ALA A 139 -2.19 -17.20 0.92
C ALA A 139 -2.01 -17.21 2.44
N MET A 140 -1.19 -16.30 2.98
CA MET A 140 -0.94 -16.21 4.42
C MET A 140 -2.18 -15.77 5.20
N MET A 141 -3.02 -14.90 4.61
CA MET A 141 -4.32 -14.53 5.19
C MET A 141 -5.26 -15.74 5.31
N ALA A 142 -5.32 -16.59 4.28
CA ALA A 142 -6.14 -17.79 4.29
C ALA A 142 -5.72 -18.76 5.41
N ILE A 143 -4.41 -19.02 5.55
CA ILE A 143 -3.85 -19.86 6.62
C ILE A 143 -4.13 -19.24 8.00
N GLY A 144 -3.84 -17.95 8.18
CA GLY A 144 -3.98 -17.27 9.45
C GLY A 144 -5.42 -17.22 9.96
N ASN A 145 -6.37 -16.97 9.05
CA ASN A 145 -7.80 -16.99 9.37
C ASN A 145 -8.26 -18.41 9.76
N ALA A 146 -7.80 -19.46 9.04
CA ALA A 146 -8.11 -20.83 9.38
C ALA A 146 -7.50 -21.27 10.73
N MET A 147 -6.36 -20.68 11.13
CA MET A 147 -5.75 -20.87 12.44
C MET A 147 -6.43 -20.05 13.55
N GLY A 148 -7.46 -19.25 13.24
CA GLY A 148 -8.12 -18.36 14.20
C GLY A 148 -7.27 -17.19 14.68
N ILE A 149 -6.17 -16.85 13.99
CA ILE A 149 -5.34 -15.69 14.31
C ILE A 149 -6.08 -14.43 13.85
N HIS A 150 -6.03 -13.39 14.69
CA HIS A 150 -6.73 -12.13 14.41
C HIS A 150 -6.35 -11.58 13.01
N PRO A 151 -7.33 -11.41 12.09
CA PRO A 151 -7.05 -11.07 10.68
C PRO A 151 -6.22 -9.79 10.51
N GLY A 152 -6.41 -8.81 11.38
CA GLY A 152 -5.64 -7.56 11.37
C GLY A 152 -4.15 -7.77 11.68
N MET A 153 -3.77 -8.73 12.53
CA MET A 153 -2.36 -9.06 12.81
C MET A 153 -1.70 -9.70 11.60
N VAL A 154 -2.38 -10.66 10.96
CA VAL A 154 -1.87 -11.31 9.75
C VAL A 154 -1.73 -10.29 8.63
N ALA A 155 -2.74 -9.45 8.40
CA ALA A 155 -2.69 -8.39 7.41
C ALA A 155 -1.56 -7.37 7.70
N GLY A 156 -1.37 -6.99 8.97
CA GLY A 156 -0.26 -6.13 9.39
C GLY A 156 1.12 -6.74 9.07
N ALA A 157 1.31 -8.03 9.34
CA ALA A 157 2.55 -8.75 9.00
C ALA A 157 2.78 -8.82 7.49
N VAL A 158 1.72 -9.11 6.70
CA VAL A 158 1.76 -9.09 5.23
C VAL A 158 2.18 -7.72 4.71
N ILE A 159 1.52 -6.65 5.18
CA ILE A 159 1.76 -5.28 4.72
C ILE A 159 3.18 -4.84 5.10
N CYS A 160 3.60 -5.04 6.35
CA CYS A 160 4.95 -4.70 6.79
C CYS A 160 6.02 -5.45 5.98
N GLY A 161 5.81 -6.74 5.70
CA GLY A 161 6.73 -7.53 4.89
C GLY A 161 6.79 -7.04 3.44
N ALA A 162 5.65 -6.83 2.81
CA ALA A 162 5.57 -6.36 1.44
C ALA A 162 6.19 -4.96 1.26
N MET A 163 5.92 -4.04 2.20
CA MET A 163 6.48 -2.68 2.17
C MET A 163 7.98 -2.65 2.45
N PHE A 164 8.49 -3.53 3.34
CA PHE A 164 9.93 -3.71 3.56
C PHE A 164 10.64 -4.11 2.27
N GLY A 165 10.12 -5.15 1.59
CA GLY A 165 10.74 -5.69 0.39
C GLY A 165 10.69 -4.71 -0.78
N ASP A 166 9.57 -4.06 -1.00
CA ASP A 166 9.36 -3.05 -2.04
C ASP A 166 10.36 -1.90 -1.87
N LYS A 167 10.47 -1.36 -0.66
CA LYS A 167 11.37 -0.27 -0.31
C LYS A 167 12.86 -0.56 -0.57
N LEU A 168 13.31 -1.81 -0.38
CA LEU A 168 14.72 -2.19 -0.54
C LEU A 168 15.02 -2.82 -1.91
N SER A 169 14.02 -3.09 -2.72
CA SER A 169 14.21 -3.71 -4.04
C SER A 169 14.70 -2.69 -5.07
N PRO A 170 15.80 -2.93 -5.76
CA PRO A 170 16.24 -2.07 -6.87
C PRO A 170 15.30 -2.14 -8.09
N LEU A 171 14.33 -3.06 -8.08
CA LEU A 171 13.33 -3.25 -9.14
C LEU A 171 12.04 -2.47 -8.86
N SER A 172 11.87 -1.92 -7.65
CA SER A 172 10.68 -1.16 -7.27
C SER A 172 10.60 0.19 -7.95
N ASP A 173 9.39 0.55 -8.38
CA ASP A 173 9.11 1.85 -8.99
C ASP A 173 9.38 3.00 -8.01
N THR A 174 9.01 2.86 -6.72
CA THR A 174 9.21 3.89 -5.70
C THR A 174 10.68 4.05 -5.37
N THR A 175 11.41 2.92 -5.19
CA THR A 175 12.85 2.91 -4.92
C THR A 175 13.67 3.52 -6.07
N ASN A 176 13.15 3.54 -7.30
CA ASN A 176 13.77 4.23 -8.42
C ASN A 176 13.31 5.69 -8.55
N LEU A 177 12.07 6.00 -8.21
CA LEU A 177 11.52 7.36 -8.29
C LEU A 177 12.12 8.30 -7.25
N ALA A 178 12.24 7.85 -5.99
CA ALA A 178 12.72 8.70 -4.90
C ALA A 178 14.14 9.24 -5.14
N PRO A 179 15.16 8.44 -5.54
CA PRO A 179 16.47 8.95 -5.89
C PRO A 179 16.45 9.82 -7.15
N ALA A 180 15.63 9.51 -8.15
CA ALA A 180 15.51 10.35 -9.34
C ALA A 180 14.99 11.75 -9.02
N VAL A 181 14.03 11.86 -8.09
CA VAL A 181 13.49 13.15 -7.63
C VAL A 181 14.49 13.93 -6.77
N ALA A 182 15.33 13.23 -5.99
CA ALA A 182 16.32 13.83 -5.09
C ALA A 182 17.68 14.07 -5.77
N ASP A 183 17.86 13.67 -7.02
CA ASP A 183 19.15 13.67 -7.73
C ASP A 183 20.22 12.81 -7.03
N ALA A 184 19.83 11.65 -6.51
CA ALA A 184 20.68 10.70 -5.82
C ALA A 184 20.96 9.47 -6.68
N LYS A 185 22.10 8.80 -6.44
CA LYS A 185 22.40 7.52 -7.06
C LYS A 185 21.62 6.40 -6.37
N LEU A 186 21.04 5.47 -7.13
CA LEU A 186 20.26 4.35 -6.61
C LEU A 186 21.02 3.54 -5.54
N GLY A 187 22.30 3.23 -5.76
CA GLY A 187 23.11 2.48 -4.80
C GLY A 187 23.32 3.21 -3.46
N ASP A 188 23.52 4.53 -3.51
CA ASP A 188 23.68 5.35 -2.30
C ASP A 188 22.33 5.51 -1.58
N HIS A 189 21.25 5.63 -2.33
CA HIS A 189 19.88 5.64 -1.81
C HIS A 189 19.56 4.35 -1.04
N ILE A 190 19.74 3.17 -1.64
CA ILE A 190 19.48 1.88 -0.96
C ILE A 190 20.35 1.74 0.29
N ARG A 191 21.63 2.11 0.22
CA ARG A 191 22.52 2.09 1.39
C ARG A 191 22.06 3.05 2.49
N SER A 192 21.56 4.23 2.12
CA SER A 192 21.02 5.20 3.07
C SER A 192 19.75 4.67 3.74
N MET A 193 18.87 4.00 2.98
CA MET A 193 17.63 3.41 3.51
C MET A 193 17.86 2.31 4.54
N LEU A 194 18.95 1.54 4.44
CA LEU A 194 19.25 0.48 5.41
C LEU A 194 19.36 1.02 6.85
N TRP A 195 19.78 2.27 7.04
CA TRP A 195 19.87 2.87 8.37
C TRP A 195 18.53 2.97 9.09
N THR A 196 17.47 3.33 8.40
CA THR A 196 16.11 3.43 8.97
C THR A 196 15.36 2.13 8.91
N THR A 197 15.47 1.40 7.78
CA THR A 197 14.63 0.25 7.48
C THR A 197 15.06 -1.01 8.22
N LEU A 198 16.38 -1.28 8.36
CA LEU A 198 16.83 -2.52 8.99
C LEU A 198 16.56 -2.57 10.52
N PRO A 199 16.86 -1.51 11.30
CA PRO A 199 16.53 -1.52 12.73
C PRO A 199 15.01 -1.64 12.98
N THR A 200 14.22 -0.91 12.21
CA THR A 200 12.75 -0.96 12.34
C THR A 200 12.16 -2.30 11.95
N TYR A 201 12.76 -2.97 10.96
CA TYR A 201 12.36 -4.32 10.55
C TYR A 201 12.65 -5.36 11.64
N VAL A 202 13.83 -5.29 12.26
CA VAL A 202 14.19 -6.18 13.37
C VAL A 202 13.21 -6.02 14.53
N ILE A 203 12.89 -4.77 14.91
CA ILE A 203 11.90 -4.51 15.95
C ILE A 203 10.51 -5.04 15.53
N THR A 204 10.11 -4.83 14.28
CA THR A 204 8.84 -5.34 13.73
C THR A 204 8.77 -6.87 13.78
N LEU A 205 9.88 -7.55 13.43
CA LEU A 205 9.98 -9.00 13.50
C LEU A 205 9.83 -9.51 14.95
N ILE A 206 10.49 -8.85 15.90
CA ILE A 206 10.37 -9.18 17.32
C ILE A 206 8.92 -8.99 17.80
N LEU A 207 8.28 -7.88 17.45
CA LEU A 207 6.89 -7.60 17.83
C LEU A 207 5.93 -8.65 17.29
N PHE A 208 6.03 -9.02 16.00
CA PHE A 208 5.21 -10.09 15.43
C PHE A 208 5.51 -11.46 16.01
N THR A 209 6.76 -11.73 16.40
CA THR A 209 7.12 -12.96 17.12
C THR A 209 6.44 -13.01 18.49
N ILE A 210 6.53 -11.93 19.27
CA ILE A 210 5.86 -11.84 20.58
C ILE A 210 4.35 -12.02 20.43
N LEU A 211 3.71 -11.33 19.48
CA LEU A 211 2.28 -11.45 19.22
C LEU A 211 1.88 -12.87 18.79
N GLY A 212 2.69 -13.53 17.95
CA GLY A 212 2.46 -14.91 17.54
C GLY A 212 2.42 -15.86 18.72
N PHE A 213 3.38 -15.75 19.65
CA PHE A 213 3.42 -16.57 20.84
C PHE A 213 2.29 -16.26 21.85
N GLN A 214 1.85 -15.00 21.93
CA GLN A 214 0.73 -14.62 22.81
C GLN A 214 -0.63 -15.15 22.30
N GLN A 215 -0.86 -15.14 20.99
CA GLN A 215 -2.13 -15.59 20.41
C GLN A 215 -2.39 -17.09 20.60
N THR A 216 -1.36 -17.91 20.65
CA THR A 216 -1.48 -19.38 20.76
C THR A 216 -1.79 -19.87 22.16
N SER A 217 -1.71 -19.03 23.16
CA SER A 217 -1.96 -19.42 24.56
C SER A 217 -3.45 -19.68 24.90
N GLY A 218 -4.41 -19.44 23.98
CA GLY A 218 -5.83 -19.40 24.36
C GLY A 218 -6.86 -20.09 23.45
N SER A 219 -6.57 -20.49 22.22
CA SER A 219 -7.66 -20.81 21.29
C SER A 219 -7.42 -22.00 20.33
N TYR A 220 -6.30 -22.67 20.38
CA TYR A 220 -5.97 -23.69 19.38
C TYR A 220 -6.24 -25.10 19.93
N THR A 221 -7.32 -25.73 19.47
CA THR A 221 -7.63 -27.13 19.77
C THR A 221 -7.26 -27.98 18.54
N GLU A 222 -6.36 -28.93 18.68
CA GLU A 222 -5.98 -29.87 17.58
C GLU A 222 -7.19 -30.53 16.92
N GLY A 223 -8.28 -30.71 17.63
CA GLY A 223 -9.54 -31.24 17.09
C GLY A 223 -10.19 -30.37 16.01
N SER A 224 -10.01 -29.03 16.04
CA SER A 224 -10.59 -28.14 15.04
C SER A 224 -9.87 -28.25 13.69
N ILE A 225 -8.57 -28.54 13.67
CA ILE A 225 -7.78 -28.72 12.43
C ILE A 225 -8.32 -29.86 11.60
N THR A 226 -8.56 -31.03 12.25
CA THR A 226 -9.06 -32.23 11.58
C THR A 226 -10.42 -31.94 10.95
N VAL A 227 -11.33 -31.26 11.68
CA VAL A 227 -12.65 -30.87 11.17
C VAL A 227 -12.52 -29.97 9.93
N TYR A 228 -11.63 -28.96 9.95
CA TYR A 228 -11.44 -28.10 8.79
C TYR A 228 -10.84 -28.84 7.58
N ILE A 229 -9.85 -29.70 7.82
CA ILE A 229 -9.23 -30.49 6.75
C ILE A 229 -10.25 -31.46 6.14
N ASP A 230 -11.05 -32.13 6.96
CA ASP A 230 -12.07 -33.08 6.50
C ASP A 230 -13.17 -32.35 5.71
N ALA A 231 -13.62 -31.19 6.18
CA ALA A 231 -14.57 -30.36 5.46
C ALA A 231 -14.04 -29.89 4.08
N LEU A 232 -12.76 -29.45 4.03
CA LEU A 232 -12.12 -29.05 2.78
C LEU A 232 -11.92 -30.24 1.82
N ASN A 233 -11.55 -31.42 2.32
CA ASN A 233 -11.45 -32.63 1.50
C ASN A 233 -12.82 -33.14 1.01
N GLY A 234 -13.88 -32.81 1.72
CA GLY A 234 -15.26 -33.16 1.32
C GLY A 234 -15.78 -32.34 0.14
N GLU A 235 -15.35 -31.07 0.02
CA GLU A 235 -15.79 -30.17 -1.05
C GLU A 235 -14.79 -30.12 -2.22
N PHE A 236 -13.47 -30.26 -1.97
CA PHE A 236 -12.42 -30.08 -2.98
C PHE A 236 -11.55 -31.32 -3.14
N GLN A 237 -11.11 -31.54 -4.37
CA GLN A 237 -10.02 -32.49 -4.66
C GLN A 237 -8.69 -31.77 -4.43
N LEU A 238 -8.10 -31.94 -3.24
CA LEU A 238 -6.85 -31.27 -2.84
C LEU A 238 -5.61 -32.04 -3.31
N GLY A 239 -4.56 -31.33 -3.75
CA GLY A 239 -3.32 -31.98 -4.19
C GLY A 239 -2.33 -31.04 -4.84
N TRP A 240 -1.26 -31.58 -5.42
CA TRP A 240 -0.22 -30.81 -6.10
C TRP A 240 -0.71 -30.08 -7.35
N ILE A 241 -1.69 -30.62 -8.05
CA ILE A 241 -2.26 -30.01 -9.27
C ILE A 241 -2.98 -28.70 -8.90
N THR A 242 -3.69 -28.69 -7.77
CA THR A 242 -4.38 -27.47 -7.30
C THR A 242 -3.41 -26.39 -6.81
N MET A 243 -2.13 -26.69 -6.59
CA MET A 243 -1.09 -25.72 -6.27
C MET A 243 -0.48 -25.04 -7.51
N ILE A 244 -0.73 -25.57 -8.72
CA ILE A 244 -0.16 -25.00 -9.95
C ILE A 244 -0.43 -23.50 -10.11
N PRO A 245 -1.65 -22.97 -9.89
CA PRO A 245 -1.91 -21.54 -10.02
C PRO A 245 -1.08 -20.70 -9.05
N ALA A 246 -0.90 -21.15 -7.80
CA ALA A 246 -0.11 -20.45 -6.79
C ALA A 246 1.39 -20.49 -7.08
N ILE A 247 1.89 -21.61 -7.57
CA ILE A 247 3.30 -21.74 -7.99
C ILE A 247 3.54 -20.88 -9.23
N LEU A 248 2.62 -20.92 -10.20
CA LEU A 248 2.74 -20.19 -11.46
C LEU A 248 2.86 -18.69 -11.25
N ILE A 249 2.03 -18.08 -10.38
CA ILE A 249 2.12 -16.63 -10.15
C ILE A 249 3.47 -16.25 -9.54
N ILE A 250 3.98 -17.04 -8.59
CA ILE A 250 5.30 -16.81 -7.98
C ILE A 250 6.39 -16.87 -9.06
N VAL A 251 6.39 -17.92 -9.88
CA VAL A 251 7.36 -18.09 -10.98
C VAL A 251 7.29 -16.93 -11.97
N LEU A 252 6.09 -16.51 -12.38
CA LEU A 252 5.91 -15.40 -13.31
C LEU A 252 6.43 -14.07 -12.74
N LEU A 253 6.16 -13.80 -11.46
CA LEU A 253 6.68 -12.60 -10.78
C LEU A 253 8.22 -12.66 -10.66
N LEU A 254 8.80 -13.81 -10.35
CA LEU A 254 10.25 -14.02 -10.34
C LEU A 254 10.88 -13.82 -11.73
N CYS A 255 10.16 -14.21 -12.79
CA CYS A 255 10.54 -13.96 -14.19
C CYS A 255 10.27 -12.50 -14.63
N LYS A 256 9.91 -11.59 -13.70
CA LYS A 256 9.64 -10.18 -13.98
C LYS A 256 8.46 -9.93 -14.94
N VAL A 257 7.53 -10.87 -15.02
CA VAL A 257 6.27 -10.67 -15.76
C VAL A 257 5.44 -9.61 -15.01
N ASN A 258 4.81 -8.71 -15.75
CA ASN A 258 3.93 -7.68 -15.15
C ASN A 258 2.88 -8.31 -14.24
N ALA A 259 2.66 -7.72 -13.05
CA ALA A 259 1.79 -8.29 -12.03
C ALA A 259 0.35 -8.56 -12.51
N ILE A 260 -0.22 -7.68 -13.34
CA ILE A 260 -1.57 -7.87 -13.91
C ILE A 260 -1.60 -9.12 -14.80
N SER A 261 -0.57 -9.29 -15.65
CA SER A 261 -0.43 -10.45 -16.54
C SER A 261 -0.20 -11.74 -15.73
N ALA A 262 0.62 -11.68 -14.68
CA ALA A 262 0.89 -12.82 -13.80
C ALA A 262 -0.39 -13.28 -13.07
N LEU A 263 -1.18 -12.35 -12.54
CA LEU A 263 -2.48 -12.62 -11.93
C LEU A 263 -3.47 -13.23 -12.94
N GLY A 264 -3.55 -12.65 -14.13
CA GLY A 264 -4.42 -13.14 -15.20
C GLY A 264 -4.06 -14.57 -15.64
N LEU A 265 -2.77 -14.85 -15.88
CA LEU A 265 -2.31 -16.19 -16.25
C LEU A 265 -2.53 -17.21 -15.12
N SER A 266 -2.31 -16.82 -13.87
CA SER A 266 -2.60 -17.66 -12.71
C SER A 266 -4.10 -17.94 -12.58
N SER A 267 -4.95 -16.94 -12.79
CA SER A 267 -6.43 -17.11 -12.82
C SER A 267 -6.87 -18.06 -13.92
N PHE A 268 -6.26 -17.95 -15.09
CA PHE A 268 -6.53 -18.83 -16.22
C PHE A 268 -6.12 -20.28 -15.92
N ALA A 269 -4.92 -20.48 -15.36
CA ALA A 269 -4.48 -21.79 -14.88
C ALA A 269 -5.44 -22.37 -13.83
N ALA A 270 -5.92 -21.53 -12.89
CA ALA A 270 -6.91 -21.94 -11.91
C ALA A 270 -8.24 -22.39 -12.57
N GLY A 271 -8.68 -21.69 -13.64
CA GLY A 271 -9.84 -22.12 -14.43
C GLY A 271 -9.65 -23.49 -15.06
N PHE A 272 -8.47 -23.81 -15.60
CA PHE A 272 -8.15 -25.16 -16.10
C PHE A 272 -8.17 -26.21 -14.98
N VAL A 273 -7.58 -25.90 -13.82
CA VAL A 273 -7.60 -26.81 -12.66
C VAL A 273 -9.04 -27.05 -12.20
N SER A 274 -9.86 -25.99 -12.13
CA SER A 274 -11.27 -26.09 -11.80
C SER A 274 -12.02 -27.03 -12.78
N TYR A 275 -11.82 -26.84 -14.08
CA TYR A 275 -12.49 -27.64 -15.10
C TYR A 275 -12.07 -29.13 -15.09
N PHE A 276 -10.77 -29.41 -15.04
CA PHE A 276 -10.25 -30.77 -15.18
C PHE A 276 -10.14 -31.54 -13.86
N VAL A 277 -9.96 -30.86 -12.72
CA VAL A 277 -9.76 -31.51 -11.42
C VAL A 277 -11.00 -31.41 -10.55
N GLN A 278 -11.64 -30.23 -10.46
CA GLN A 278 -12.88 -30.08 -9.67
C GLN A 278 -14.13 -30.45 -10.45
N HIS A 279 -14.02 -30.66 -11.78
CA HIS A 279 -15.12 -30.97 -12.70
C HIS A 279 -16.20 -29.89 -12.81
N ASP A 280 -15.81 -28.64 -12.58
CA ASP A 280 -16.68 -27.48 -12.72
C ASP A 280 -17.02 -27.19 -14.19
N THR A 281 -18.19 -26.59 -14.42
CA THR A 281 -18.57 -26.15 -15.78
C THR A 281 -17.87 -24.82 -16.13
N LEU A 282 -17.66 -24.58 -17.43
CA LEU A 282 -17.13 -23.29 -17.89
C LEU A 282 -17.99 -22.11 -17.44
N GLN A 283 -19.30 -22.32 -17.36
CA GLN A 283 -20.25 -21.29 -16.90
C GLN A 283 -20.00 -20.95 -15.43
N ASP A 284 -19.78 -21.93 -14.56
CA ASP A 284 -19.50 -21.71 -13.14
C ASP A 284 -18.17 -21.00 -12.95
N ILE A 285 -17.14 -21.37 -13.72
CA ILE A 285 -15.82 -20.72 -13.67
C ILE A 285 -15.93 -19.22 -14.03
N ILE A 286 -16.63 -18.89 -15.13
CA ILE A 286 -16.82 -17.49 -15.53
C ILE A 286 -17.67 -16.74 -14.51
N ARG A 287 -18.72 -17.37 -13.98
CA ARG A 287 -19.58 -16.79 -12.95
C ARG A 287 -18.78 -16.47 -11.68
N THR A 288 -17.95 -17.39 -11.22
CA THR A 288 -17.12 -17.21 -10.03
C THR A 288 -16.03 -16.15 -10.24
N ALA A 289 -15.44 -16.09 -11.43
CA ALA A 289 -14.48 -15.04 -11.78
C ALA A 289 -15.07 -13.62 -11.61
N TYR A 290 -16.38 -13.46 -11.85
CA TYR A 290 -17.06 -12.16 -11.68
C TYR A 290 -17.71 -11.99 -10.31
N ASN A 291 -18.51 -12.97 -9.84
CA ASN A 291 -19.30 -12.84 -8.61
C ASN A 291 -18.56 -13.29 -7.33
N GLY A 292 -17.47 -14.06 -7.47
CA GLY A 292 -16.80 -14.73 -6.35
C GLY A 292 -17.32 -16.14 -6.12
N TYR A 293 -16.60 -16.88 -5.28
CA TYR A 293 -16.93 -18.24 -4.89
C TYR A 293 -17.89 -18.26 -3.70
N THR A 294 -18.73 -19.29 -3.66
CA THR A 294 -19.65 -19.57 -2.54
C THR A 294 -19.52 -21.04 -2.20
N THR A 295 -19.07 -21.36 -0.98
CA THR A 295 -18.90 -22.72 -0.48
C THR A 295 -20.22 -23.33 0.02
N ALA A 296 -20.34 -24.65 -0.10
CA ALA A 296 -21.39 -25.43 0.53
C ALA A 296 -21.05 -25.86 1.97
N ILE A 297 -19.81 -25.68 2.42
CA ILE A 297 -19.37 -25.99 3.79
C ILE A 297 -20.14 -25.15 4.81
N GLU A 298 -20.75 -25.79 5.81
CA GLU A 298 -21.54 -25.09 6.84
C GLU A 298 -20.70 -24.53 7.99
N GLU A 299 -19.41 -24.86 8.07
CA GLU A 299 -18.52 -24.42 9.13
C GLU A 299 -18.25 -22.89 9.01
N PRO A 300 -18.61 -22.08 10.03
CA PRO A 300 -18.63 -20.60 9.92
C PRO A 300 -17.28 -19.97 9.62
N VAL A 301 -16.18 -20.53 10.14
CA VAL A 301 -14.83 -20.02 9.90
C VAL A 301 -14.46 -20.22 8.44
N LEU A 302 -14.68 -21.42 7.90
CA LEU A 302 -14.40 -21.73 6.49
C LEU A 302 -15.31 -20.93 5.55
N GLN A 303 -16.60 -20.76 5.88
CA GLN A 303 -17.50 -19.89 5.11
C GLN A 303 -16.95 -18.46 4.99
N SER A 304 -16.48 -17.89 6.08
CA SER A 304 -15.93 -16.52 6.10
C SER A 304 -14.67 -16.36 5.24
N ILE A 305 -13.91 -17.44 5.05
CA ILE A 305 -12.67 -17.46 4.26
C ILE A 305 -12.98 -17.74 2.79
N LEU A 306 -13.92 -18.66 2.51
CA LEU A 306 -14.16 -19.18 1.17
C LEU A 306 -15.21 -18.34 0.41
N ASN A 307 -16.20 -17.74 1.08
CA ASN A 307 -17.24 -16.91 0.43
C ASN A 307 -16.71 -15.53 0.06
N ARG A 308 -15.81 -15.43 -0.93
CA ARG A 308 -15.18 -14.17 -1.33
C ARG A 308 -14.62 -14.21 -2.76
N GLY A 309 -13.98 -13.13 -3.15
CA GLY A 309 -13.35 -12.97 -4.46
C GLY A 309 -14.32 -12.45 -5.52
N GLY A 310 -13.97 -12.64 -6.78
CA GLY A 310 -14.69 -12.12 -7.94
C GLY A 310 -14.40 -10.66 -8.25
N MET A 311 -14.36 -10.32 -9.54
CA MET A 311 -14.11 -8.95 -10.01
C MET A 311 -15.12 -7.96 -9.42
N GLY A 312 -16.41 -8.36 -9.32
CA GLY A 312 -17.49 -7.52 -8.81
C GLY A 312 -17.24 -7.00 -7.39
N SER A 313 -16.64 -7.82 -6.52
CA SER A 313 -16.33 -7.42 -5.14
C SER A 313 -15.27 -6.30 -5.05
N MET A 314 -14.45 -6.11 -6.09
CA MET A 314 -13.40 -5.10 -6.14
C MET A 314 -13.88 -3.74 -6.64
N LEU A 315 -15.04 -3.65 -7.30
CA LEU A 315 -15.54 -2.41 -7.90
C LEU A 315 -15.74 -1.29 -6.88
N GLN A 316 -16.16 -1.61 -5.66
CA GLN A 316 -16.27 -0.60 -4.60
C GLN A 316 -14.91 0.06 -4.25
N TYR A 317 -13.83 -0.73 -4.23
CA TYR A 317 -12.48 -0.22 -3.95
C TYR A 317 -11.94 0.60 -5.13
N VAL A 318 -12.25 0.19 -6.37
CA VAL A 318 -11.96 0.98 -7.58
C VAL A 318 -12.62 2.35 -7.50
N ALA A 319 -13.91 2.41 -7.13
CA ALA A 319 -14.64 3.68 -6.98
C ALA A 319 -14.02 4.57 -5.88
N ILE A 320 -13.67 4.01 -4.72
CA ILE A 320 -13.01 4.75 -3.63
C ILE A 320 -11.69 5.36 -4.12
N ILE A 321 -10.84 4.59 -4.81
CA ILE A 321 -9.56 5.08 -5.33
C ILE A 321 -9.78 6.20 -6.36
N CYS A 322 -10.72 6.04 -7.29
CA CYS A 322 -11.01 7.06 -8.29
C CYS A 322 -11.45 8.39 -7.65
N PHE A 323 -12.37 8.34 -6.68
CA PHE A 323 -12.83 9.56 -6.00
C PHE A 323 -11.74 10.18 -5.13
N ALA A 324 -10.95 9.37 -4.40
CA ALA A 324 -9.89 9.86 -3.54
C ALA A 324 -8.75 10.51 -4.32
N VAL A 325 -8.22 9.80 -5.31
CA VAL A 325 -7.09 10.29 -6.13
C VAL A 325 -7.52 11.46 -7.00
N GLY A 326 -8.75 11.40 -7.57
CA GLY A 326 -9.29 12.52 -8.32
C GLY A 326 -9.49 13.77 -7.46
N MET A 327 -9.98 13.63 -6.23
CA MET A 327 -10.04 14.71 -5.24
C MET A 327 -8.65 15.29 -4.98
N GLY A 328 -7.64 14.43 -4.77
CA GLY A 328 -6.25 14.86 -4.57
C GLY A 328 -5.71 15.69 -5.73
N GLY A 329 -5.94 15.25 -6.98
CA GLY A 329 -5.54 15.99 -8.18
C GLY A 329 -6.25 17.38 -8.32
N MET A 330 -7.51 17.45 -7.92
CA MET A 330 -8.21 18.75 -7.87
C MET A 330 -7.62 19.69 -6.81
N LEU A 331 -7.29 19.17 -5.62
CA LEU A 331 -6.69 19.95 -4.53
C LEU A 331 -5.29 20.46 -4.90
N GLU A 332 -4.52 19.68 -5.64
CA GLU A 332 -3.23 20.09 -6.19
C GLU A 332 -3.39 21.25 -7.17
N LYS A 333 -4.30 21.14 -8.15
CA LYS A 333 -4.59 22.22 -9.10
C LYS A 333 -5.10 23.51 -8.45
N LEU A 334 -5.82 23.38 -7.32
CA LEU A 334 -6.24 24.53 -6.51
C LEU A 334 -5.07 25.20 -5.76
N GLY A 335 -3.87 24.58 -5.72
CA GLY A 335 -2.71 25.11 -5.01
C GLY A 335 -2.85 25.02 -3.49
N VAL A 336 -3.75 24.15 -2.97
CA VAL A 336 -3.97 23.97 -1.53
C VAL A 336 -2.68 23.51 -0.85
N LEU A 337 -1.95 22.61 -1.49
CA LEU A 337 -0.68 22.06 -1.00
C LEU A 337 0.41 23.13 -0.89
N ASP A 338 0.59 23.96 -1.92
CA ASP A 338 1.68 24.95 -1.99
C ASP A 338 1.74 25.86 -0.76
N HIS A 339 0.59 26.36 -0.31
CA HIS A 339 0.52 27.29 0.82
C HIS A 339 0.83 26.60 2.16
N ILE A 340 0.31 25.37 2.36
CA ILE A 340 0.55 24.59 3.58
C ILE A 340 2.03 24.23 3.68
N LEU A 341 2.61 23.74 2.58
CA LEU A 341 3.97 23.26 2.55
C LEU A 341 5.00 24.38 2.72
N GLN A 342 4.78 25.55 2.08
CA GLN A 342 5.64 26.72 2.25
C GLN A 342 5.66 27.24 3.70
N ALA A 343 4.54 27.15 4.42
CA ALA A 343 4.50 27.54 5.83
C ALA A 343 5.37 26.63 6.74
N ILE A 344 5.48 25.36 6.38
CA ILE A 344 6.34 24.38 7.11
C ILE A 344 7.82 24.66 6.84
N VAL A 345 8.20 24.87 5.57
CA VAL A 345 9.60 25.10 5.16
C VAL A 345 10.21 26.33 5.84
N LYS A 346 9.45 27.41 6.03
CA LYS A 346 9.92 28.64 6.68
C LYS A 346 10.40 28.47 8.15
N ARG A 347 10.11 27.32 8.78
CA ARG A 347 10.48 27.05 10.17
C ARG A 347 11.71 26.17 10.33
N ILE A 348 12.39 25.84 9.23
CA ILE A 348 13.58 24.98 9.24
C ILE A 348 14.81 25.77 9.67
N ASN A 349 15.45 25.34 10.78
CA ASN A 349 16.65 25.98 11.34
C ASN A 349 17.79 24.98 11.65
N SER A 350 17.54 23.67 11.58
CA SER A 350 18.51 22.60 11.84
C SER A 350 18.25 21.40 10.92
N ASP A 351 19.19 20.44 10.84
CA ASP A 351 19.01 19.22 10.06
C ASP A 351 17.86 18.36 10.63
N GLY A 352 17.75 18.31 11.97
CA GLY A 352 16.61 17.63 12.61
C GLY A 352 15.26 18.25 12.23
N SER A 353 15.16 19.60 12.25
CA SER A 353 13.92 20.28 11.83
C SER A 353 13.67 20.13 10.33
N MET A 354 14.70 20.02 9.51
CA MET A 354 14.57 19.77 8.06
C MET A 354 14.01 18.36 7.80
N ILE A 355 14.55 17.34 8.45
CA ILE A 355 14.05 15.97 8.31
C ILE A 355 12.62 15.86 8.84
N LEU A 356 12.33 16.42 10.02
CA LEU A 356 10.97 16.47 10.57
C LEU A 356 10.00 17.16 9.60
N ALA A 357 10.40 18.30 9.03
CA ALA A 357 9.60 19.01 8.04
C ALA A 357 9.37 18.13 6.79
N THR A 358 10.40 17.42 6.32
CA THR A 358 10.28 16.52 5.17
C THR A 358 9.29 15.38 5.46
N MET A 359 9.35 14.79 6.67
CA MET A 359 8.36 13.77 7.08
C MET A 359 6.96 14.34 7.07
N ILE A 360 6.74 15.49 7.71
CA ILE A 360 5.40 16.12 7.76
C ILE A 360 4.91 16.46 6.36
N VAL A 361 5.75 17.04 5.49
CA VAL A 361 5.43 17.37 4.10
C VAL A 361 5.04 16.12 3.33
N GLY A 362 5.82 15.03 3.44
CA GLY A 362 5.54 13.76 2.78
C GLY A 362 4.21 13.14 3.21
N TYR A 363 3.93 13.13 4.52
CA TYR A 363 2.64 12.64 5.04
C TYR A 363 1.46 13.51 4.61
N VAL A 364 1.58 14.83 4.69
CA VAL A 364 0.52 15.76 4.25
C VAL A 364 0.26 15.63 2.76
N THR A 365 1.31 15.53 1.96
CA THR A 365 1.18 15.35 0.50
C THR A 365 0.52 14.00 0.18
N SER A 366 0.94 12.92 0.86
CA SER A 366 0.35 11.57 0.69
C SER A 366 -1.14 11.57 1.08
N LEU A 367 -1.48 12.21 2.21
CA LEU A 367 -2.85 12.34 2.70
C LEU A 367 -3.78 13.04 1.70
N ILE A 368 -3.28 14.08 1.04
CA ILE A 368 -4.05 14.93 0.14
C ILE A 368 -4.06 14.36 -1.28
N SER A 369 -2.89 13.97 -1.82
CA SER A 369 -2.79 13.46 -3.19
C SER A 369 -3.31 12.03 -3.33
N CYS A 370 -3.37 11.25 -2.26
CA CYS A 370 -3.75 9.83 -2.24
C CYS A 370 -2.88 8.96 -3.18
N SER A 371 -1.68 9.44 -3.54
CA SER A 371 -0.78 8.86 -4.53
C SER A 371 0.67 8.93 -4.07
N GLN A 372 1.37 7.78 -4.01
CA GLN A 372 2.78 7.71 -3.64
C GLN A 372 3.69 8.50 -4.61
N PRO A 373 3.60 8.31 -5.94
CA PRO A 373 4.45 9.07 -6.86
C PRO A 373 4.30 10.58 -6.69
N MET A 374 3.08 11.07 -6.48
CA MET A 374 2.82 12.48 -6.23
C MET A 374 3.44 12.94 -4.91
N ALA A 375 3.33 12.12 -3.85
CA ALA A 375 3.94 12.44 -2.56
C ALA A 375 5.46 12.59 -2.70
N HIS A 376 6.15 11.72 -3.44
CA HIS A 376 7.58 11.81 -3.70
C HIS A 376 7.94 13.05 -4.51
N VAL A 377 7.27 13.28 -5.64
CA VAL A 377 7.60 14.40 -6.55
C VAL A 377 7.38 15.75 -5.88
N LEU A 378 6.23 15.95 -5.22
CA LEU A 378 5.91 17.24 -4.61
C LEU A 378 6.80 17.51 -3.39
N THR A 379 6.99 16.52 -2.53
CA THR A 379 7.88 16.64 -1.35
C THR A 379 9.32 16.89 -1.80
N GLY A 380 9.81 16.12 -2.78
CA GLY A 380 11.17 16.28 -3.26
C GLY A 380 11.43 17.63 -3.89
N ARG A 381 10.53 18.12 -4.78
CA ARG A 381 10.64 19.46 -5.37
C ARG A 381 10.69 20.57 -4.33
N LEU A 382 9.91 20.45 -3.26
CA LEU A 382 9.87 21.46 -2.21
C LEU A 382 11.09 21.41 -1.32
N MET A 383 11.58 20.20 -0.99
CA MET A 383 12.64 20.01 0.00
C MET A 383 14.04 20.00 -0.59
N ALA A 384 14.22 19.66 -1.88
CA ALA A 384 15.53 19.61 -2.52
C ALA A 384 16.36 20.90 -2.37
N PRO A 385 15.79 22.11 -2.58
CA PRO A 385 16.54 23.34 -2.37
C PRO A 385 17.03 23.52 -0.91
N VAL A 386 16.22 23.09 0.08
CA VAL A 386 16.56 23.17 1.49
C VAL A 386 17.73 22.25 1.85
N PHE A 387 17.73 21.02 1.31
CA PHE A 387 18.82 20.06 1.48
C PHE A 387 20.11 20.57 0.83
N GLN A 388 20.01 21.15 -0.37
CA GLN A 388 21.16 21.76 -1.07
C GLN A 388 21.74 22.95 -0.31
N GLU A 389 20.91 23.87 0.19
CA GLU A 389 21.35 25.01 0.99
C GLU A 389 22.10 24.58 2.25
N ARG A 390 21.65 23.49 2.89
CA ARG A 390 22.27 22.91 4.07
C ARG A 390 23.42 21.94 3.77
N LYS A 391 23.76 21.75 2.50
CA LYS A 391 24.81 20.82 2.03
C LYS A 391 24.60 19.37 2.50
N VAL A 392 23.38 18.94 2.74
CA VAL A 392 23.06 17.56 3.08
C VAL A 392 22.98 16.72 1.80
N ALA A 393 23.56 15.52 1.84
CA ALA A 393 23.67 14.65 0.69
C ALA A 393 22.29 14.22 0.15
N PRO A 394 22.10 14.14 -1.20
CA PRO A 394 20.81 13.89 -1.83
C PRO A 394 20.21 12.52 -1.46
N GLU A 395 21.05 11.51 -1.15
CA GLU A 395 20.58 10.21 -0.68
C GLU A 395 19.81 10.29 0.66
N ILE A 396 20.04 11.34 1.47
CA ILE A 396 19.28 11.56 2.71
C ILE A 396 17.88 12.08 2.39
N LEU A 397 17.74 13.02 1.45
CA LEU A 397 16.43 13.45 0.97
C LEU A 397 15.66 12.27 0.37
N SER A 398 16.31 11.50 -0.50
CA SER A 398 15.71 10.33 -1.15
C SER A 398 15.23 9.31 -0.14
N ARG A 399 15.99 9.03 0.94
CA ARG A 399 15.55 8.21 2.06
C ARG A 399 14.31 8.79 2.74
N CYS A 400 14.31 10.09 3.01
CA CYS A 400 13.19 10.77 3.65
C CYS A 400 11.89 10.71 2.82
N LEU A 401 12.00 10.73 1.49
CA LEU A 401 10.84 10.56 0.61
C LEU A 401 10.21 9.18 0.79
N GLU A 402 11.02 8.13 0.85
CA GLU A 402 10.56 6.77 1.11
C GLU A 402 10.03 6.59 2.54
N ASP A 403 10.74 7.13 3.55
CA ASP A 403 10.34 7.01 4.96
C ASP A 403 9.04 7.75 5.28
N SER A 404 8.64 8.71 4.46
CA SER A 404 7.39 9.46 4.59
C SER A 404 6.35 9.05 3.54
N GLY A 405 6.59 9.32 2.26
CA GLY A 405 5.62 9.15 1.18
C GLY A 405 5.20 7.69 0.97
N THR A 406 6.17 6.76 0.96
CA THR A 406 5.88 5.33 0.80
C THR A 406 5.22 4.75 2.04
N MET A 407 5.76 5.04 3.23
CA MET A 407 5.22 4.49 4.48
C MET A 407 3.83 5.04 4.81
N ALA A 408 3.50 6.27 4.41
CA ALA A 408 2.19 6.87 4.66
C ALA A 408 1.04 6.16 3.91
N GLY A 409 1.28 5.59 2.73
CA GLY A 409 0.23 5.06 1.86
C GLY A 409 -0.72 4.08 2.55
N PRO A 410 -0.25 2.95 3.13
CA PRO A 410 -1.12 2.01 3.83
C PRO A 410 -1.73 2.55 5.13
N MET A 411 -1.17 3.63 5.70
CA MET A 411 -1.64 4.23 6.95
C MET A 411 -2.85 5.15 6.76
N ILE A 412 -3.21 5.48 5.53
CA ILE A 412 -4.30 6.40 5.20
C ILE A 412 -5.46 5.58 4.61
N PRO A 413 -6.67 5.59 5.24
CA PRO A 413 -7.76 4.69 4.85
C PRO A 413 -8.36 4.95 3.47
N TRP A 414 -8.19 6.14 2.91
CA TRP A 414 -8.65 6.50 1.56
C TRP A 414 -7.52 6.63 0.54
N HIS A 415 -6.28 6.41 0.94
CA HIS A 415 -5.15 6.35 0.02
C HIS A 415 -5.22 5.09 -0.85
N GLY A 416 -4.78 5.16 -2.11
CA GLY A 416 -4.81 4.02 -3.04
C GLY A 416 -4.20 2.75 -2.45
N TYR A 417 -3.10 2.86 -1.70
CA TYR A 417 -2.47 1.73 -0.99
C TYR A 417 -3.34 1.18 0.15
N GLY A 418 -3.87 2.04 1.03
CA GLY A 418 -4.72 1.60 2.14
C GLY A 418 -5.96 0.88 1.65
N VAL A 419 -6.60 1.40 0.60
CA VAL A 419 -7.76 0.81 -0.05
C VAL A 419 -7.41 -0.52 -0.73
N TYR A 420 -6.28 -0.57 -1.45
CA TYR A 420 -5.79 -1.79 -2.09
C TYR A 420 -5.52 -2.90 -1.07
N MET A 421 -4.82 -2.59 0.03
CA MET A 421 -4.51 -3.56 1.09
C MET A 421 -5.79 -4.12 1.71
N ALA A 422 -6.75 -3.24 2.06
CA ALA A 422 -8.02 -3.66 2.63
C ALA A 422 -8.83 -4.56 1.67
N GLY A 423 -8.92 -4.18 0.40
CA GLY A 423 -9.64 -4.95 -0.62
C GLY A 423 -9.01 -6.31 -0.90
N THR A 424 -7.70 -6.35 -1.11
CA THR A 424 -6.95 -7.56 -1.45
C THR A 424 -6.94 -8.57 -0.29
N LEU A 425 -6.65 -8.10 0.93
CA LEU A 425 -6.59 -8.98 2.11
C LEU A 425 -7.97 -9.29 2.69
N GLY A 426 -9.01 -8.53 2.29
CA GLY A 426 -10.38 -8.72 2.78
C GLY A 426 -10.55 -8.34 4.25
N VAL A 427 -9.78 -7.35 4.71
CA VAL A 427 -9.75 -6.91 6.12
C VAL A 427 -9.97 -5.41 6.16
N ALA A 428 -10.84 -4.94 7.06
CA ALA A 428 -11.06 -3.51 7.25
C ALA A 428 -9.75 -2.80 7.62
N TRP A 429 -9.55 -1.61 7.06
CA TRP A 429 -8.36 -0.79 7.35
C TRP A 429 -8.11 -0.63 8.86
N SER A 430 -9.16 -0.35 9.63
CA SER A 430 -9.05 -0.18 11.08
C SER A 430 -8.56 -1.41 11.84
N ALA A 431 -8.71 -2.60 11.27
CA ALA A 431 -8.28 -3.85 11.92
C ALA A 431 -6.77 -4.09 11.76
N PHE A 432 -6.16 -3.73 10.62
CA PHE A 432 -4.72 -3.90 10.44
C PHE A 432 -3.91 -2.65 10.82
N PHE A 433 -4.52 -1.48 10.85
CA PHE A 433 -3.83 -0.24 11.18
C PHE A 433 -2.99 -0.32 12.46
N PRO A 434 -3.45 -0.89 13.61
CA PRO A 434 -2.64 -0.99 14.82
C PRO A 434 -1.37 -1.84 14.68
N TYR A 435 -1.31 -2.69 13.65
CA TYR A 435 -0.22 -3.66 13.44
C TYR A 435 0.76 -3.25 12.33
N LEU A 436 0.70 -2.01 11.85
CA LEU A 436 1.63 -1.48 10.86
C LEU A 436 2.97 -1.03 11.49
N PHE A 437 3.58 -1.86 12.29
CA PHE A 437 4.74 -1.51 13.12
C PHE A 437 5.91 -0.92 12.33
N LEU A 438 6.27 -1.54 11.21
CA LEU A 438 7.34 -1.03 10.33
C LEU A 438 7.06 0.40 9.87
N LEU A 439 5.80 0.68 9.51
CA LEU A 439 5.38 1.95 8.94
C LEU A 439 5.38 3.07 9.99
N TYR A 440 5.11 2.73 11.26
CA TYR A 440 5.21 3.69 12.37
C TYR A 440 6.67 3.96 12.75
N LEU A 441 7.47 2.90 12.85
CA LEU A 441 8.84 2.99 13.35
C LEU A 441 9.76 3.70 12.37
N THR A 442 9.60 3.49 11.07
CA THR A 442 10.50 4.05 10.05
C THR A 442 10.60 5.58 10.10
N PRO A 443 9.50 6.37 10.08
CA PRO A 443 9.59 7.82 10.21
C PRO A 443 10.12 8.27 11.58
N VAL A 444 9.83 7.52 12.65
CA VAL A 444 10.36 7.82 14.00
C VAL A 444 11.88 7.70 14.01
N PHE A 445 12.45 6.63 13.42
CA PHE A 445 13.90 6.48 13.29
C PHE A 445 14.51 7.55 12.39
N SER A 446 13.85 7.91 11.29
CA SER A 446 14.33 8.98 10.41
C SER A 446 14.42 10.32 11.14
N ILE A 447 13.39 10.68 11.91
CA ILE A 447 13.37 11.90 12.75
C ILE A 447 14.44 11.83 13.83
N PHE A 448 14.57 10.71 14.54
CA PHE A 448 15.58 10.52 15.57
C PHE A 448 16.98 10.71 15.02
N TYR A 449 17.32 10.14 13.87
CA TYR A 449 18.61 10.32 13.21
C TYR A 449 18.82 11.77 12.75
N GLY A 450 17.76 12.45 12.33
CA GLY A 450 17.81 13.87 11.99
C GLY A 450 18.28 14.75 13.15
N PHE A 451 17.76 14.51 14.35
CA PHE A 451 18.12 15.31 15.53
C PHE A 451 19.44 14.88 16.17
N THR A 452 19.83 13.63 16.04
CA THR A 452 21.10 13.11 16.59
C THR A 452 22.29 13.25 15.65
N GLY A 453 22.06 13.54 14.36
CA GLY A 453 23.09 13.57 13.33
C GLY A 453 23.57 12.19 12.87
N ILE A 454 23.02 11.10 13.45
CA ILE A 454 23.36 9.72 13.05
C ILE A 454 22.92 9.50 11.60
N SER A 455 23.84 8.96 10.77
CA SER A 455 23.62 8.69 9.35
C SER A 455 23.25 9.91 8.47
N ILE A 456 23.48 11.15 8.96
CA ILE A 456 23.34 12.36 8.17
C ILE A 456 24.69 12.68 7.53
N LYS A 457 24.76 12.58 6.22
CA LYS A 457 25.98 12.85 5.46
C LYS A 457 25.90 14.25 4.84
N HIS A 458 26.93 15.06 5.06
CA HIS A 458 27.10 16.37 4.44
C HIS A 458 28.06 16.28 3.26
N LEU A 459 27.79 17.11 2.26
CA LEU A 459 28.69 17.27 1.12
C LEU A 459 29.92 18.09 1.55
N PRO A 460 31.11 17.76 1.06
CA PRO A 460 32.30 18.54 1.35
C PRO A 460 32.14 19.98 0.84
N GLU A 461 32.71 20.94 1.56
CA GLU A 461 32.79 22.31 1.06
C GLU A 461 33.57 22.33 -0.25
N THR A 462 32.97 22.78 -1.32
CA THR A 462 33.67 23.11 -2.57
C THR A 462 34.65 24.26 -2.20
N LYS A 463 35.92 23.94 -2.04
CA LYS A 463 36.97 24.98 -2.00
C LYS A 463 36.88 25.68 -3.35
N ASN A 464 36.42 26.92 -3.36
CA ASN A 464 36.55 27.81 -4.51
C ASN A 464 38.05 27.91 -4.82
N ASN A 465 38.50 27.21 -5.85
CA ASN A 465 39.80 27.47 -6.49
C ASN A 465 39.65 28.71 -7.41
N GLU A 466 39.19 29.82 -6.84
CA GLU A 466 39.38 31.14 -7.44
C GLU A 466 40.65 31.74 -6.81
N SER A 467 41.77 31.26 -7.22
CA SER A 467 43.02 32.05 -7.14
C SER A 467 44.18 31.25 -7.75
N LYS A 468 44.29 31.22 -9.07
CA LYS A 468 45.55 31.05 -9.82
C LYS A 468 45.31 31.20 -11.35
N GLU A 469 44.88 32.38 -11.75
CA GLU A 469 45.18 32.93 -13.08
C GLU A 469 45.42 34.43 -12.91
N GLU A 470 46.51 34.76 -12.27
CA GLU A 470 47.22 36.04 -12.42
C GLU A 470 48.68 35.76 -12.13
N LYS A 471 49.44 35.37 -13.16
CA LYS A 471 50.82 35.79 -13.39
C LYS A 471 51.26 35.42 -14.81
#